data_61ea956c7d1e3861218768eb7d614f5a
#
_entry.id   61ea956c7d1e3861218768eb7d614f5a
#
_cell.length_a   1.000
_cell.length_b   1.000
_cell.length_c   1.000
_cell.angle_alpha   90.00
_cell.angle_beta   90.00
_cell.angle_gamma   90.00
#
_symmetry.space_group_name_H-M   'P 1'
#
loop_
_entity.id
_entity.type
_entity.pdbx_description
1 polymer ?
#
loop_
_entity_poly.entity_id
_entity_poly.type
_entity_poly.pdbx_seq_one_letter_code
_entity_poly.pdbx_strand_id
1 'polypeptide(L)'
;MSGSVKSTKGKKTGFLIAAIVLSLLSIGNLCLTIFIRPISSWTPEDTVEYSATFSGSKRTDNGYLISTEEYLFSLLLQEDVLTDPTAIDELRPGEKIYFRFLKGTVDLVINEPYLTEMTAITFRTEDREIVSFESQNAALEKSVQQLKITGACATAISFLLSGFFYTLYGIKRQRERPNGGGS
;
A
#
# COMPACT_ATOMS: atom_id res chain seq x y z
N MET A 1 -20.61 -41.14 -39.41
CA MET A 1 -19.45 -40.35 -38.94
C MET A 1 -19.97 -38.98 -38.49
N SER A 2 -20.25 -38.84 -37.21
CA SER A 2 -20.77 -37.59 -36.65
C SER A 2 -19.62 -36.85 -35.94
N GLY A 3 -18.98 -35.95 -36.66
CA GLY A 3 -17.83 -35.20 -36.20
C GLY A 3 -18.24 -33.96 -35.41
N SER A 4 -17.81 -33.93 -34.22
CA SER A 4 -17.79 -32.90 -33.19
C SER A 4 -17.66 -31.43 -33.65
N VAL A 5 -18.77 -30.74 -33.86
CA VAL A 5 -18.84 -29.28 -34.15
C VAL A 5 -18.95 -28.44 -32.89
N LYS A 6 -18.96 -29.04 -31.67
CA LYS A 6 -19.25 -28.33 -30.41
C LYS A 6 -18.09 -27.51 -29.80
N SER A 7 -16.83 -27.64 -30.26
CA SER A 7 -15.67 -27.06 -29.57
C SER A 7 -15.34 -25.61 -29.93
N THR A 8 -15.76 -25.09 -31.07
CA THR A 8 -15.33 -23.75 -31.54
C THR A 8 -16.16 -22.60 -30.99
N LYS A 9 -17.43 -22.80 -30.68
CA LYS A 9 -18.33 -21.74 -30.17
C LYS A 9 -17.96 -21.30 -28.74
N GLY A 10 -17.56 -22.24 -27.89
CA GLY A 10 -17.18 -21.93 -26.49
C GLY A 10 -15.89 -21.10 -26.38
N LYS A 11 -14.90 -21.32 -27.26
CA LYS A 11 -13.63 -20.57 -27.20
C LYS A 11 -13.78 -19.10 -27.62
N LYS A 12 -14.71 -18.76 -28.50
CA LYS A 12 -14.98 -17.37 -28.89
C LYS A 12 -15.63 -16.57 -27.79
N THR A 13 -16.66 -17.15 -27.21
CA THR A 13 -17.35 -16.52 -26.09
C THR A 13 -16.37 -16.24 -24.93
N GLY A 14 -15.40 -17.16 -24.71
CA GLY A 14 -14.33 -16.96 -23.70
C GLY A 14 -13.47 -15.75 -23.99
N PHE A 15 -13.03 -15.49 -25.22
CA PHE A 15 -12.23 -14.28 -25.53
C PHE A 15 -13.02 -12.98 -25.35
N LEU A 16 -14.29 -12.97 -25.73
CA LEU A 16 -15.14 -11.79 -25.53
C LEU A 16 -15.37 -11.51 -24.04
N ILE A 17 -15.67 -12.53 -23.26
CA ILE A 17 -15.85 -12.41 -21.81
C ILE A 17 -14.56 -11.90 -21.17
N ALA A 18 -13.40 -12.48 -21.52
CA ALA A 18 -12.10 -12.02 -20.99
C ALA A 18 -11.83 -10.55 -21.33
N ALA A 19 -12.11 -10.11 -22.56
CA ALA A 19 -11.97 -8.73 -22.98
C ALA A 19 -12.86 -7.79 -22.16
N ILE A 20 -14.12 -8.14 -21.95
CA ILE A 20 -15.08 -7.34 -21.18
C ILE A 20 -14.62 -7.24 -19.72
N VAL A 21 -14.26 -8.36 -19.10
CA VAL A 21 -13.79 -8.38 -17.69
C VAL A 21 -12.54 -7.52 -17.50
N LEU A 22 -11.56 -7.64 -18.41
CA LEU A 22 -10.35 -6.83 -18.37
C LEU A 22 -10.65 -5.33 -18.58
N SER A 23 -11.61 -4.98 -19.46
CA SER A 23 -12.03 -3.59 -19.62
C SER A 23 -12.64 -3.02 -18.35
N LEU A 24 -13.51 -3.77 -17.68
CA LEU A 24 -14.14 -3.36 -16.42
C LEU A 24 -13.09 -3.21 -15.30
N LEU A 25 -12.12 -4.13 -15.22
CA LEU A 25 -11.01 -4.02 -14.27
C LEU A 25 -10.14 -2.79 -14.55
N SER A 26 -9.88 -2.47 -15.82
CA SER A 26 -9.13 -1.27 -16.21
C SER A 26 -9.85 0.00 -15.76
N ILE A 27 -11.17 0.08 -15.99
CA ILE A 27 -11.98 1.23 -15.55
C ILE A 27 -12.00 1.32 -14.03
N GLY A 28 -12.19 0.20 -13.32
CA GLY A 28 -12.17 0.14 -11.86
C GLY A 28 -10.83 0.64 -11.28
N ASN A 29 -9.71 0.15 -11.80
CA ASN A 29 -8.37 0.60 -11.39
C ASN A 29 -8.14 2.08 -11.70
N LEU A 30 -8.59 2.57 -12.86
CA LEU A 30 -8.47 3.98 -13.20
C LEU A 30 -9.26 4.86 -12.22
N CYS A 31 -10.49 4.48 -11.91
CA CYS A 31 -11.31 5.19 -10.92
C CYS A 31 -10.62 5.21 -9.55
N LEU A 32 -10.14 4.05 -9.07
CA LEU A 32 -9.41 3.99 -7.80
C LEU A 32 -8.19 4.91 -7.81
N THR A 33 -7.38 4.90 -8.89
CA THR A 33 -6.17 5.72 -9.02
C THR A 33 -6.50 7.23 -8.99
N ILE A 34 -7.60 7.65 -9.62
CA ILE A 34 -8.03 9.05 -9.64
C ILE A 34 -8.56 9.48 -8.26
N PHE A 35 -9.29 8.60 -7.58
CA PHE A 35 -9.92 8.91 -6.28
C PHE A 35 -8.99 8.70 -5.08
N ILE A 36 -7.78 8.18 -5.26
CA ILE A 36 -6.77 8.18 -4.19
C ILE A 36 -6.44 9.63 -3.85
N ARG A 37 -7.03 10.12 -2.76
CA ARG A 37 -6.68 11.43 -2.19
C ARG A 37 -5.38 11.30 -1.40
N PRO A 38 -4.53 12.33 -1.40
CA PRO A 38 -3.47 12.39 -0.41
C PRO A 38 -4.13 12.31 0.99
N ILE A 39 -3.62 11.43 1.83
CA ILE A 39 -3.99 11.43 3.24
C ILE A 39 -3.55 12.79 3.78
N SER A 40 -4.37 13.42 4.60
CA SER A 40 -4.00 14.69 5.24
C SER A 40 -2.68 14.51 5.99
N SER A 41 -1.79 15.47 5.83
CA SER A 41 -0.51 15.50 6.54
C SER A 41 -0.75 15.43 8.05
N TRP A 42 0.08 14.67 8.73
CA TRP A 42 0.05 14.62 10.19
C TRP A 42 0.47 15.97 10.78
N THR A 43 -0.28 16.45 11.75
CA THR A 43 0.03 17.69 12.47
C THR A 43 0.15 17.42 13.97
N PRO A 44 0.81 18.31 14.74
CA PRO A 44 0.85 18.19 16.19
C PRO A 44 -0.54 18.12 16.84
N GLU A 45 -1.56 18.75 16.21
CA GLU A 45 -2.93 18.77 16.70
C GLU A 45 -3.63 17.41 16.59
N ASP A 46 -3.20 16.55 15.67
CA ASP A 46 -3.75 15.20 15.46
C ASP A 46 -3.16 14.17 16.43
N THR A 47 -2.14 14.56 17.20
CA THR A 47 -1.34 13.66 18.01
C THR A 47 -1.31 14.04 19.49
N VAL A 48 -0.91 13.09 20.34
CA VAL A 48 -0.62 13.27 21.76
C VAL A 48 0.83 12.89 22.02
N GLU A 49 1.55 13.74 22.77
CA GLU A 49 2.95 13.50 23.16
C GLU A 49 3.03 12.72 24.47
N TYR A 50 3.93 11.76 24.47
CA TYR A 50 4.31 10.95 25.63
C TYR A 50 5.81 11.02 25.86
N SER A 51 6.23 10.69 27.06
CA SER A 51 7.65 10.53 27.38
C SER A 51 7.86 9.22 28.14
N ALA A 52 9.02 8.60 27.94
CA ALA A 52 9.41 7.39 28.62
C ALA A 52 10.93 7.31 28.76
N THR A 53 11.40 6.34 29.54
CA THR A 53 12.80 6.00 29.70
C THR A 53 13.14 4.87 28.72
N PHE A 54 14.12 5.09 27.85
CA PHE A 54 14.59 4.08 26.92
C PHE A 54 15.24 2.92 27.64
N SER A 55 14.81 1.69 27.36
CA SER A 55 15.39 0.46 27.93
C SER A 55 16.17 -0.37 26.92
N GLY A 56 15.85 -0.26 25.60
CA GLY A 56 16.56 -0.96 24.57
C GLY A 56 15.92 -0.83 23.20
N SER A 57 16.64 -1.26 22.17
CA SER A 57 16.15 -1.31 20.80
C SER A 57 16.43 -2.67 20.17
N LYS A 58 15.56 -3.06 19.22
CA LYS A 58 15.73 -4.26 18.39
C LYS A 58 15.44 -3.91 16.94
N ARG A 59 16.40 -4.17 16.06
CA ARG A 59 16.18 -4.04 14.62
C ARG A 59 15.26 -5.15 14.10
N THR A 60 14.33 -4.81 13.22
CA THR A 60 13.41 -5.68 12.52
C THR A 60 13.51 -5.46 11.02
N ASP A 61 12.80 -6.26 10.21
CA ASP A 61 12.76 -6.10 8.76
C ASP A 61 12.13 -4.76 8.30
N ASN A 62 11.31 -4.15 9.17
CA ASN A 62 10.56 -2.93 8.84
C ASN A 62 11.06 -1.68 9.59
N GLY A 63 12.13 -1.79 10.40
CA GLY A 63 12.65 -0.68 11.20
C GLY A 63 13.14 -1.12 12.57
N TYR A 64 12.82 -0.34 13.60
CA TYR A 64 13.28 -0.56 14.97
C TYR A 64 12.10 -0.67 15.93
N LEU A 65 12.18 -1.65 16.83
CA LEU A 65 11.31 -1.75 18.01
C LEU A 65 12.05 -1.15 19.20
N ILE A 66 11.48 -0.10 19.79
CA ILE A 66 12.02 0.57 20.96
C ILE A 66 11.25 0.12 22.18
N SER A 67 11.96 -0.39 23.16
CA SER A 67 11.41 -0.77 24.46
C SER A 67 11.63 0.35 25.47
N THR A 68 10.67 0.52 26.39
CA THR A 68 10.70 1.52 27.44
C THR A 68 10.50 0.88 28.81
N GLU A 69 10.83 1.58 29.89
CA GLU A 69 10.62 1.08 31.24
C GLU A 69 9.16 1.19 31.70
N GLU A 70 8.44 2.21 31.20
CA GLU A 70 7.09 2.55 31.67
C GLU A 70 5.98 1.82 30.92
N TYR A 71 6.24 1.39 29.65
CA TYR A 71 5.20 0.80 28.80
C TYR A 71 5.49 -0.65 28.46
N LEU A 72 4.46 -1.49 28.44
CA LEU A 72 4.55 -2.90 28.06
C LEU A 72 4.62 -3.13 26.56
N PHE A 73 4.19 -2.17 25.76
CA PHE A 73 4.31 -2.21 24.31
C PHE A 73 5.64 -1.63 23.83
N SER A 74 6.10 -2.08 22.68
CA SER A 74 7.25 -1.51 22.00
C SER A 74 6.82 -0.45 21.00
N LEU A 75 7.63 0.60 20.83
CA LEU A 75 7.42 1.62 19.79
C LEU A 75 8.03 1.12 18.49
N LEU A 76 7.25 1.03 17.43
CA LEU A 76 7.74 0.76 16.09
C LEU A 76 8.12 2.06 15.40
N LEU A 77 9.40 2.19 15.05
CA LEU A 77 9.93 3.24 14.19
C LEU A 77 10.24 2.63 12.83
N GLN A 78 9.52 3.04 11.80
CA GLN A 78 9.73 2.55 10.44
C GLN A 78 11.03 3.11 9.86
N GLU A 79 11.79 2.29 9.11
CA GLU A 79 13.12 2.70 8.62
C GLU A 79 13.06 3.84 7.60
N ASP A 80 12.01 3.91 6.81
CA ASP A 80 11.81 4.90 5.75
C ASP A 80 11.44 6.31 6.24
N VAL A 81 11.11 6.46 7.53
CA VAL A 81 10.82 7.75 8.15
C VAL A 81 11.94 8.27 9.05
N LEU A 82 12.98 7.47 9.27
CA LEU A 82 14.12 7.88 10.10
C LEU A 82 14.93 8.98 9.40
N THR A 83 15.16 10.07 10.10
CA THR A 83 16.06 11.14 9.63
C THR A 83 17.53 10.71 9.71
N ASP A 84 17.86 9.93 10.74
CA ASP A 84 19.17 9.34 10.96
C ASP A 84 19.03 7.97 11.63
N PRO A 85 19.18 6.86 10.87
CA PRO A 85 19.09 5.52 11.43
C PRO A 85 20.15 5.22 12.49
N THR A 86 21.34 5.85 12.42
CA THR A 86 22.43 5.62 13.35
C THR A 86 22.13 6.21 14.75
N ALA A 87 21.25 7.20 14.81
CA ALA A 87 20.85 7.83 16.06
C ALA A 87 20.17 6.86 17.04
N ILE A 88 19.53 5.80 16.54
CA ILE A 88 18.91 4.77 17.40
C ILE A 88 19.96 3.89 18.07
N ASP A 89 21.03 3.58 17.34
CA ASP A 89 22.13 2.74 17.85
C ASP A 89 22.97 3.49 18.91
N GLU A 90 22.91 4.83 18.93
CA GLU A 90 23.58 5.68 19.90
C GLU A 90 22.79 5.87 21.21
N LEU A 91 21.50 5.51 21.24
CA LEU A 91 20.65 5.63 22.44
C LEU A 91 21.18 4.74 23.58
N ARG A 92 21.16 5.29 24.78
CA ARG A 92 21.61 4.58 26.00
C ARG A 92 20.44 4.23 26.89
N PRO A 93 20.40 3.04 27.49
CA PRO A 93 19.42 2.72 28.51
C PRO A 93 19.42 3.76 29.63
N GLY A 94 18.25 4.19 30.06
CA GLY A 94 18.04 5.26 31.02
C GLY A 94 17.87 6.66 30.39
N GLU A 95 18.05 6.81 29.08
CA GLU A 95 17.86 8.07 28.37
C GLU A 95 16.37 8.39 28.24
N LYS A 96 16.00 9.66 28.42
CA LYS A 96 14.63 10.11 28.27
C LYS A 96 14.29 10.32 26.80
N ILE A 97 13.21 9.70 26.35
CA ILE A 97 12.69 9.76 24.99
C ILE A 97 11.29 10.36 24.98
N TYR A 98 10.94 11.01 23.87
CA TYR A 98 9.63 11.61 23.62
C TYR A 98 9.10 11.08 22.29
N PHE A 99 7.83 10.74 22.26
CA PHE A 99 7.18 10.20 21.06
C PHE A 99 5.72 10.62 21.00
N ARG A 100 5.14 10.58 19.80
CA ARG A 100 3.74 10.94 19.59
C ARG A 100 2.97 9.83 18.93
N PHE A 101 1.74 9.66 19.36
CA PHE A 101 0.74 8.80 18.73
C PHE A 101 -0.44 9.62 18.23
N LEU A 102 -1.18 9.07 17.27
CA LEU A 102 -2.47 9.62 16.87
C LEU A 102 -3.45 9.59 18.06
N LYS A 103 -4.25 10.63 18.22
CA LYS A 103 -5.23 10.75 19.33
C LYS A 103 -6.14 9.54 19.48
N GLY A 104 -6.63 8.95 18.36
CA GLY A 104 -7.51 7.78 18.42
C GLY A 104 -6.80 6.46 18.74
N THR A 105 -5.47 6.38 18.58
CA THR A 105 -4.72 5.14 18.79
C THR A 105 -4.52 4.83 20.28
N VAL A 106 -4.43 5.86 21.09
CA VAL A 106 -4.19 5.70 22.55
C VAL A 106 -5.35 5.02 23.26
N ASP A 107 -6.58 5.37 22.88
CA ASP A 107 -7.77 4.74 23.44
C ASP A 107 -7.87 3.25 23.07
N LEU A 108 -7.36 2.86 21.90
CA LEU A 108 -7.27 1.47 21.48
C LEU A 108 -6.28 0.68 22.35
N VAL A 109 -5.11 1.26 22.68
CA VAL A 109 -4.07 0.56 23.44
C VAL A 109 -4.46 0.35 24.90
N ILE A 110 -5.12 1.31 25.50
CA ILE A 110 -5.61 1.20 26.90
C ILE A 110 -6.66 0.10 27.00
N ASN A 111 -7.46 -0.10 25.95
CA ASN A 111 -8.55 -1.07 25.91
C ASN A 111 -8.16 -2.43 25.33
N GLU A 112 -7.01 -2.53 24.63
CA GLU A 112 -6.53 -3.73 23.95
C GLU A 112 -5.17 -4.18 24.54
N PRO A 113 -5.16 -4.89 25.69
CA PRO A 113 -3.91 -5.29 26.39
C PRO A 113 -3.03 -6.26 25.57
N TYR A 114 -3.48 -6.68 24.38
CA TYR A 114 -2.74 -7.57 23.49
C TYR A 114 -1.91 -6.83 22.43
N LEU A 115 -2.02 -5.50 22.33
CA LEU A 115 -1.17 -4.73 21.44
C LEU A 115 0.26 -4.68 22.00
N THR A 116 1.15 -5.39 21.32
CA THR A 116 2.57 -5.47 21.70
C THR A 116 3.43 -4.40 21.03
N GLU A 117 2.93 -3.79 19.96
CA GLU A 117 3.67 -2.84 19.13
C GLU A 117 2.78 -1.65 18.73
N MET A 118 3.34 -0.44 18.77
CA MET A 118 2.68 0.80 18.36
C MET A 118 3.61 1.64 17.48
N THR A 119 3.12 2.06 16.33
CA THR A 119 3.88 2.96 15.46
C THR A 119 3.88 4.37 16.03
N ALA A 120 5.06 4.90 16.33
CA ALA A 120 5.24 6.29 16.71
C ALA A 120 5.23 7.21 15.48
N ILE A 121 4.49 8.31 15.54
CA ILE A 121 4.45 9.34 14.50
C ILE A 121 5.66 10.24 14.54
N THR A 122 6.11 10.60 15.74
CA THR A 122 7.40 11.28 15.95
C THR A 122 8.15 10.59 17.04
N PHE A 123 9.49 10.72 17.01
CA PHE A 123 10.38 10.18 18.02
C PHE A 123 11.59 11.08 18.16
N ARG A 124 11.91 11.49 19.38
CA ARG A 124 13.02 12.38 19.69
C ARG A 124 13.62 12.10 21.07
N THR A 125 14.87 12.49 21.26
CA THR A 125 15.50 12.69 22.57
C THR A 125 15.39 14.15 22.98
N GLU A 126 16.05 14.54 24.07
CA GLU A 126 16.15 15.97 24.46
C GLU A 126 16.93 16.79 23.41
N ASP A 127 17.95 16.18 22.79
CA ASP A 127 18.91 16.88 21.95
C ASP A 127 18.71 16.63 20.43
N ARG A 128 17.92 15.61 20.06
CA ARG A 128 17.84 15.15 18.66
C ARG A 128 16.44 14.66 18.30
N GLU A 129 15.97 15.08 17.14
CA GLU A 129 14.77 14.54 16.51
C GLU A 129 15.17 13.41 15.54
N ILE A 130 14.65 12.20 15.79
CA ILE A 130 14.98 10.96 15.03
C ILE A 130 13.88 10.65 14.01
N VAL A 131 12.61 10.90 14.37
CA VAL A 131 11.46 10.84 13.45
C VAL A 131 10.69 12.14 13.60
N SER A 132 10.57 12.90 12.53
CA SER A 132 9.84 14.16 12.48
C SER A 132 8.48 14.02 11.78
N PHE A 133 7.59 15.01 11.96
CA PHE A 133 6.38 15.12 11.16
C PHE A 133 6.69 15.25 9.67
N GLU A 134 7.76 15.97 9.33
CA GLU A 134 8.18 16.18 7.95
C GLU A 134 8.58 14.86 7.28
N SER A 135 9.42 14.04 7.95
CA SER A 135 9.84 12.75 7.44
C SER A 135 8.66 11.78 7.27
N GLN A 136 7.73 11.76 8.23
CA GLN A 136 6.50 10.97 8.16
C GLN A 136 5.60 11.40 6.99
N ASN A 137 5.38 12.69 6.84
CA ASN A 137 4.54 13.21 5.76
C ASN A 137 5.18 12.99 4.38
N ALA A 138 6.51 13.10 4.26
CA ALA A 138 7.24 12.79 3.04
C ALA A 138 7.13 11.30 2.66
N ALA A 139 7.28 10.39 3.63
CA ALA A 139 7.10 8.96 3.40
C ALA A 139 5.67 8.61 2.98
N LEU A 140 4.68 9.24 3.61
CA LEU A 140 3.27 9.09 3.27
C LEU A 140 2.99 9.56 1.83
N GLU A 141 3.48 10.73 1.44
CA GLU A 141 3.34 11.28 0.09
C GLU A 141 3.99 10.35 -0.95
N LYS A 142 5.20 9.87 -0.67
CA LYS A 142 5.90 8.90 -1.51
C LYS A 142 5.09 7.61 -1.69
N SER A 143 4.51 7.07 -0.62
CA SER A 143 3.68 5.87 -0.66
C SER A 143 2.43 6.08 -1.52
N VAL A 144 1.74 7.21 -1.39
CA VAL A 144 0.58 7.57 -2.21
C VAL A 144 0.98 7.71 -3.67
N GLN A 145 2.13 8.33 -3.97
CA GLN A 145 2.64 8.46 -5.32
C GLN A 145 2.97 7.10 -5.95
N GLN A 146 3.63 6.21 -5.21
CA GLN A 146 3.90 4.84 -5.65
C GLN A 146 2.62 4.06 -5.94
N LEU A 147 1.61 4.18 -5.10
CA LEU A 147 0.31 3.55 -5.30
C LEU A 147 -0.38 4.05 -6.57
N LYS A 148 -0.33 5.37 -6.85
CA LYS A 148 -0.83 5.95 -8.10
C LYS A 148 -0.11 5.43 -9.33
N ILE A 149 1.23 5.35 -9.29
CA ILE A 149 2.03 4.82 -10.40
C ILE A 149 1.69 3.35 -10.65
N THR A 150 1.64 2.54 -9.60
CA THR A 150 1.29 1.11 -9.69
C THR A 150 -0.12 0.92 -10.26
N GLY A 151 -1.10 1.71 -9.80
CA GLY A 151 -2.46 1.69 -10.32
C GLY A 151 -2.55 2.08 -11.80
N ALA A 152 -1.80 3.10 -12.22
CA ALA A 152 -1.73 3.52 -13.61
C ALA A 152 -1.10 2.43 -14.51
N CYS A 153 -0.01 1.80 -14.06
CA CYS A 153 0.62 0.68 -14.77
C CYS A 153 -0.34 -0.52 -14.91
N ALA A 154 -1.01 -0.90 -13.83
CA ALA A 154 -1.98 -1.98 -13.84
C ALA A 154 -3.15 -1.70 -14.79
N THR A 155 -3.64 -0.46 -14.82
CA THR A 155 -4.67 0.02 -15.77
C THR A 155 -4.20 -0.11 -17.21
N ALA A 156 -3.00 0.34 -17.54
CA ALA A 156 -2.43 0.27 -18.88
C ALA A 156 -2.27 -1.18 -19.36
N ILE A 157 -1.72 -2.06 -18.51
CA ILE A 157 -1.56 -3.49 -18.84
C ILE A 157 -2.91 -4.16 -19.07
N SER A 158 -3.88 -3.93 -18.20
CA SER A 158 -5.23 -4.51 -18.35
C SER A 158 -5.92 -4.02 -19.63
N PHE A 159 -5.74 -2.75 -19.99
CA PHE A 159 -6.29 -2.18 -21.22
C PHE A 159 -5.67 -2.79 -22.47
N LEU A 160 -4.34 -2.95 -22.51
CA LEU A 160 -3.62 -3.61 -23.60
C LEU A 160 -4.05 -5.07 -23.78
N LEU A 161 -4.17 -5.81 -22.67
CA LEU A 161 -4.65 -7.20 -22.70
C LEU A 161 -6.10 -7.28 -23.21
N SER A 162 -6.96 -6.37 -22.79
CA SER A 162 -8.34 -6.27 -23.28
C SER A 162 -8.37 -6.07 -24.79
N GLY A 163 -7.60 -5.12 -25.33
CA GLY A 163 -7.46 -4.88 -26.77
C GLY A 163 -6.98 -6.11 -27.54
N PHE A 164 -5.99 -6.82 -26.99
CA PHE A 164 -5.49 -8.05 -27.54
C PHE A 164 -6.60 -9.13 -27.66
N PHE A 165 -7.39 -9.35 -26.61
CA PHE A 165 -8.48 -10.31 -26.63
C PHE A 165 -9.61 -9.89 -27.59
N TYR A 166 -9.93 -8.61 -27.70
CA TYR A 166 -10.86 -8.10 -28.70
C TYR A 166 -10.37 -8.38 -30.13
N THR A 167 -9.08 -8.17 -30.38
CA THR A 167 -8.48 -8.46 -31.69
C THR A 167 -8.57 -9.95 -32.05
N LEU A 168 -8.22 -10.83 -31.10
CA LEU A 168 -8.35 -12.29 -31.27
C LEU A 168 -9.80 -12.71 -31.55
N TYR A 169 -10.76 -12.13 -30.85
CA TYR A 169 -12.17 -12.36 -31.08
C TYR A 169 -12.57 -11.91 -32.47
N GLY A 170 -12.16 -10.74 -32.94
CA GLY A 170 -12.43 -10.21 -34.27
C GLY A 170 -11.87 -11.10 -35.41
N ILE A 171 -10.60 -11.49 -35.31
CA ILE A 171 -9.94 -12.38 -36.28
C ILE A 171 -10.71 -13.72 -36.39
N LYS A 172 -11.10 -14.29 -35.26
CA LYS A 172 -11.79 -15.55 -35.21
C LYS A 172 -13.22 -15.44 -35.76
N ARG A 173 -13.88 -14.31 -35.55
CA ARG A 173 -15.20 -14.00 -36.12
C ARG A 173 -15.15 -13.85 -37.65
N GLN A 174 -14.11 -13.22 -38.20
CA GLN A 174 -13.92 -13.04 -39.63
C GLN A 174 -13.67 -14.37 -40.35
N ARG A 175 -12.85 -15.25 -39.79
CA ARG A 175 -12.55 -16.59 -40.41
C ARG A 175 -13.76 -17.51 -40.55
N GLU A 176 -14.82 -17.25 -39.84
CA GLU A 176 -16.03 -18.08 -39.85
C GLU A 176 -17.21 -17.44 -40.59
N ARG A 177 -17.03 -16.24 -41.14
CA ARG A 177 -17.98 -15.75 -42.14
C ARG A 177 -17.78 -16.60 -43.38
N PRO A 178 -18.76 -17.45 -43.78
CA PRO A 178 -18.66 -18.14 -45.05
C PRO A 178 -18.52 -17.05 -46.10
N ASN A 179 -17.55 -17.24 -47.03
CA ASN A 179 -17.50 -16.46 -48.26
C ASN A 179 -18.88 -16.57 -48.88
N GLY A 180 -19.77 -15.66 -48.57
CA GLY A 180 -21.07 -15.53 -49.22
C GLY A 180 -20.77 -15.15 -50.66
N GLY A 181 -20.75 -16.19 -51.50
CA GLY A 181 -20.47 -16.14 -52.89
C GLY A 181 -21.29 -15.07 -53.55
N GLY A 182 -20.61 -14.30 -54.34
CA GLY A 182 -21.28 -13.62 -55.42
C GLY A 182 -21.93 -14.62 -56.33
N SER A 183 -23.14 -14.43 -56.57
CA SER A 183 -23.88 -14.90 -57.74
C SER A 183 -24.60 -13.72 -58.31
#